data_3532c7106182725fd01d412b2fdf441d
#
_entry.id   3532c7106182725fd01d412b2fdf441d
#
_cell.length_a   1.000
_cell.length_b   1.000
_cell.length_c   1.000
_cell.angle_alpha   90.00
_cell.angle_beta   90.00
_cell.angle_gamma   90.00
#
_symmetry.space_group_name_H-M   'P 1'
#
loop_
_entity.id
_entity.type
_entity.pdbx_description
1 polymer ?
#
loop_
_entity_poly.entity_id
_entity_poly.type
_entity_poly.pdbx_seq_one_letter_code
_entity_poly.pdbx_strand_id
1 'polypeptide(L)'
;MLAALDLGTNNCRLLIARPVPQDDFKVVDSFSRIVRLGEGVGETGLLSEAAIERTIAALKICAERIARHHVHHVFAVATEAARQAANTDILIARAQGEAGIALQVISAEKEADLAALGCAPLIGGKYQGALIFDIGGGSTEIVWQHRDDGEMRKRFAASLPVGVVSLAEAYGEKAQSRAGFETMREAMLARFAPLREKTQGFDAAREHLLGTSGTVTTLAALALKLPRYHRAKVDGSWHQTAGLTALVDRISHMDVPALARMGAIGPERADLMLAGSAIFAAICTLWPSPVLRVADRGLREGILRQMRDELMSNPA
;
A
#
# COMPACT_ATOMS: atom_id res chain seq x y z
N MET A 1 10.28 16.57 -15.24
CA MET A 1 9.42 15.39 -15.04
C MET A 1 10.05 14.49 -14.01
N LEU A 2 9.25 13.93 -13.12
CA LEU A 2 9.68 13.01 -12.05
C LEU A 2 8.99 11.65 -12.26
N ALA A 3 9.65 10.56 -11.90
CA ALA A 3 9.06 9.24 -11.88
C ALA A 3 9.36 8.53 -10.55
N ALA A 4 8.31 7.99 -9.94
CA ALA A 4 8.38 7.11 -8.79
C ALA A 4 7.98 5.69 -9.21
N LEU A 5 8.88 4.74 -9.03
CA LEU A 5 8.64 3.31 -9.25
C LEU A 5 8.64 2.59 -7.91
N ASP A 6 7.59 1.85 -7.65
CA ASP A 6 7.37 1.03 -6.47
C ASP A 6 7.24 -0.43 -6.88
N LEU A 7 8.23 -1.23 -6.50
CA LEU A 7 8.23 -2.68 -6.66
C LEU A 7 7.91 -3.33 -5.33
N GLY A 8 6.62 -3.55 -5.10
CA GLY A 8 6.11 -4.24 -3.92
C GLY A 8 6.10 -5.76 -4.05
N THR A 9 5.68 -6.43 -2.99
CA THR A 9 5.53 -7.89 -2.93
C THR A 9 4.58 -8.45 -4.00
N ASN A 10 3.50 -7.72 -4.31
CA ASN A 10 2.48 -8.14 -5.26
C ASN A 10 2.52 -7.38 -6.59
N ASN A 11 2.83 -6.10 -6.56
CA ASN A 11 2.66 -5.21 -7.71
C ASN A 11 3.95 -4.47 -8.07
N CYS A 12 4.17 -4.25 -9.36
CA CYS A 12 5.07 -3.24 -9.89
C CYS A 12 4.24 -2.03 -10.33
N ARG A 13 4.55 -0.84 -9.79
CA ARG A 13 3.79 0.38 -10.02
C ARG A 13 4.71 1.53 -10.41
N LEU A 14 4.33 2.30 -11.44
CA LEU A 14 5.01 3.50 -11.87
C LEU A 14 4.04 4.69 -11.79
N LEU A 15 4.55 5.84 -11.35
CA LEU A 15 3.84 7.12 -11.41
C LEU A 15 4.78 8.17 -12.01
N ILE A 16 4.38 8.79 -13.10
CA ILE A 16 5.10 9.89 -13.74
C ILE A 16 4.32 11.17 -13.52
N ALA A 17 5.00 12.21 -13.02
CA ALA A 17 4.36 13.46 -12.68
C ALA A 17 5.25 14.67 -13.03
N ARG A 18 4.60 15.81 -13.17
CA ARG A 18 5.23 17.12 -13.33
C ARG A 18 4.97 17.94 -12.06
N PRO A 19 6.01 18.47 -11.40
CA PRO A 19 5.82 19.43 -10.33
C PRO A 19 5.03 20.65 -10.81
N VAL A 20 4.15 21.20 -9.97
CA VAL A 20 3.39 22.42 -10.24
C VAL A 20 3.56 23.40 -9.07
N PRO A 21 3.75 24.72 -9.34
CA PRO A 21 4.20 25.66 -8.30
C PRO A 21 3.25 25.83 -7.12
N GLN A 22 1.95 25.69 -7.31
CA GLN A 22 0.94 25.93 -6.25
C GLN A 22 0.24 24.65 -5.82
N ASP A 23 0.47 23.56 -6.53
CA ASP A 23 0.03 22.23 -6.23
C ASP A 23 1.23 21.33 -5.96
N ASP A 24 0.96 20.12 -5.53
CA ASP A 24 1.96 19.12 -5.27
C ASP A 24 2.66 18.67 -6.55
N PHE A 25 1.88 18.05 -7.42
CA PHE A 25 2.29 17.61 -8.77
C PHE A 25 1.06 17.23 -9.59
N LYS A 26 1.21 17.30 -10.90
CA LYS A 26 0.20 16.81 -11.86
C LYS A 26 0.67 15.46 -12.41
N VAL A 27 -0.15 14.43 -12.20
CA VAL A 27 0.08 13.09 -12.78
C VAL A 27 -0.03 13.18 -14.31
N VAL A 28 0.97 12.63 -15.00
CA VAL A 28 1.07 12.60 -16.47
C VAL A 28 0.80 11.19 -16.99
N ASP A 29 1.38 10.17 -16.35
CA ASP A 29 1.18 8.76 -16.70
C ASP A 29 1.27 7.88 -15.46
N SER A 30 0.65 6.71 -15.52
CA SER A 30 0.72 5.72 -14.47
C SER A 30 0.67 4.31 -15.05
N PHE A 31 1.36 3.38 -14.39
CA PHE A 31 1.33 1.96 -14.72
C PHE A 31 1.22 1.14 -13.44
N SER A 32 0.50 0.02 -13.54
CA SER A 32 0.41 -0.96 -12.48
C SER A 32 0.27 -2.36 -13.10
N ARG A 33 1.07 -3.30 -12.62
CA ARG A 33 0.99 -4.71 -13.01
C ARG A 33 1.20 -5.60 -11.79
N ILE A 34 0.39 -6.64 -11.65
CA ILE A 34 0.58 -7.70 -10.69
C ILE A 34 1.74 -8.56 -11.18
N VAL A 35 2.79 -8.66 -10.38
CA VAL A 35 4.02 -9.44 -10.68
C VAL A 35 4.22 -10.57 -9.69
N ARG A 36 3.55 -10.53 -8.51
CA ARG A 36 3.66 -11.51 -7.43
C ARG A 36 5.12 -11.83 -7.10
N LEU A 37 5.94 -10.78 -6.92
CA LEU A 37 7.37 -10.92 -6.64
C LEU A 37 7.64 -11.75 -5.38
N GLY A 38 6.80 -11.58 -4.36
CA GLY A 38 6.95 -12.28 -3.08
C GLY A 38 6.34 -13.67 -3.02
N GLU A 39 5.82 -14.20 -4.13
CA GLU A 39 5.23 -15.55 -4.18
C GLU A 39 6.24 -16.60 -3.75
N GLY A 40 5.93 -17.35 -2.67
CA GLY A 40 6.76 -18.42 -2.11
C GLY A 40 8.01 -17.95 -1.33
N VAL A 41 8.25 -16.66 -1.19
CA VAL A 41 9.42 -16.14 -0.43
C VAL A 41 9.35 -16.54 1.04
N GLY A 42 8.15 -16.55 1.64
CA GLY A 42 7.96 -16.95 3.03
C GLY A 42 8.39 -18.39 3.34
N GLU A 43 8.32 -19.29 2.37
CA GLU A 43 8.71 -20.70 2.50
C GLU A 43 10.17 -20.94 2.10
N THR A 44 10.61 -20.33 1.00
CA THR A 44 11.91 -20.64 0.38
C THR A 44 13.01 -19.66 0.78
N GLY A 45 12.67 -18.46 1.23
CA GLY A 45 13.61 -17.37 1.43
C GLY A 45 14.19 -16.79 0.12
N LEU A 46 13.65 -17.16 -1.04
CA LEU A 46 14.16 -16.79 -2.35
C LEU A 46 13.06 -16.24 -3.25
N LEU A 47 13.39 -15.28 -4.11
CA LEU A 47 12.59 -14.91 -5.27
C LEU A 47 12.67 -16.02 -6.31
N SER A 48 11.51 -16.50 -6.76
CA SER A 48 11.48 -17.51 -7.82
C SER A 48 11.89 -16.89 -9.18
N GLU A 49 12.52 -17.69 -10.06
CA GLU A 49 12.90 -17.23 -11.40
C GLU A 49 11.69 -16.69 -12.18
N ALA A 50 10.56 -17.37 -12.09
CA ALA A 50 9.32 -16.95 -12.74
C ALA A 50 8.82 -15.58 -12.22
N ALA A 51 8.95 -15.29 -10.91
CA ALA A 51 8.59 -14.00 -10.33
C ALA A 51 9.55 -12.88 -10.77
N ILE A 52 10.85 -13.19 -10.84
CA ILE A 52 11.87 -12.28 -11.38
C ILE A 52 11.57 -11.95 -12.84
N GLU A 53 11.31 -12.95 -13.70
CA GLU A 53 10.97 -12.73 -15.10
C GLU A 53 9.74 -11.86 -15.30
N ARG A 54 8.64 -12.14 -14.56
CA ARG A 54 7.43 -11.29 -14.59
C ARG A 54 7.73 -9.86 -14.21
N THR A 55 8.61 -9.69 -13.23
CA THR A 55 9.02 -8.37 -12.72
C THR A 55 9.86 -7.63 -13.75
N ILE A 56 10.87 -8.28 -14.35
CA ILE A 56 11.70 -7.69 -15.40
C ILE A 56 10.85 -7.27 -16.61
N ALA A 57 9.90 -8.10 -17.04
CA ALA A 57 8.96 -7.74 -18.10
C ALA A 57 8.12 -6.48 -17.76
N ALA A 58 7.73 -6.30 -16.50
CA ALA A 58 7.02 -5.11 -16.06
C ALA A 58 7.96 -3.88 -16.01
N LEU A 59 9.21 -4.05 -15.54
CA LEU A 59 10.21 -2.98 -15.49
C LEU A 59 10.60 -2.47 -16.88
N LYS A 60 10.69 -3.34 -17.90
CA LYS A 60 10.93 -2.94 -19.30
C LYS A 60 9.83 -1.98 -19.79
N ILE A 61 8.55 -2.27 -19.48
CA ILE A 61 7.44 -1.36 -19.82
C ILE A 61 7.55 -0.04 -19.05
N CYS A 62 7.97 -0.08 -17.77
CA CYS A 62 8.21 1.14 -17.02
C CYS A 62 9.31 1.99 -17.67
N ALA A 63 10.41 1.38 -18.07
CA ALA A 63 11.53 2.05 -18.75
C ALA A 63 11.09 2.71 -20.06
N GLU A 64 10.30 2.01 -20.89
CA GLU A 64 9.74 2.58 -22.13
C GLU A 64 8.86 3.81 -21.87
N ARG A 65 8.03 3.79 -20.80
CA ARG A 65 7.21 4.92 -20.42
C ARG A 65 8.04 6.09 -19.91
N ILE A 66 9.04 5.81 -19.07
CA ILE A 66 9.99 6.80 -18.57
C ILE A 66 10.70 7.52 -19.74
N ALA A 67 11.20 6.75 -20.70
CA ALA A 67 11.84 7.29 -21.91
C ALA A 67 10.88 8.13 -22.76
N ARG A 68 9.66 7.63 -23.00
CA ARG A 68 8.61 8.31 -23.80
C ARG A 68 8.26 9.69 -23.22
N HIS A 69 8.24 9.81 -21.89
CA HIS A 69 7.92 11.07 -21.21
C HIS A 69 9.15 11.93 -20.90
N HIS A 70 10.35 11.58 -21.40
CA HIS A 70 11.61 12.30 -21.18
C HIS A 70 11.84 12.62 -19.71
N VAL A 71 11.67 11.60 -18.84
CA VAL A 71 11.87 11.78 -17.41
C VAL A 71 13.34 11.81 -17.08
N HIS A 72 13.78 12.83 -16.33
CA HIS A 72 15.19 13.02 -15.95
C HIS A 72 15.50 12.52 -14.53
N HIS A 73 14.50 12.51 -13.65
CA HIS A 73 14.67 12.09 -12.26
C HIS A 73 13.76 10.91 -11.98
N VAL A 74 14.37 9.76 -11.75
CA VAL A 74 13.69 8.49 -11.46
C VAL A 74 14.13 8.00 -10.09
N PHE A 75 13.20 7.69 -9.23
CA PHE A 75 13.47 6.99 -7.97
C PHE A 75 12.68 5.68 -7.96
N ALA A 76 13.40 4.57 -8.06
CA ALA A 76 12.85 3.24 -8.16
C ALA A 76 13.20 2.44 -6.91
N VAL A 77 12.19 1.99 -6.18
CA VAL A 77 12.35 1.28 -4.92
C VAL A 77 11.80 -0.13 -4.99
N ALA A 78 12.42 -1.04 -4.23
CA ALA A 78 11.89 -2.37 -3.93
C ALA A 78 11.70 -2.50 -2.42
N THR A 79 10.65 -3.22 -2.01
CA THR A 79 10.20 -3.23 -0.63
C THR A 79 10.26 -4.64 -0.01
N GLU A 80 9.28 -5.10 0.75
CA GLU A 80 9.35 -6.24 1.67
C GLU A 80 9.83 -7.54 1.02
N ALA A 81 9.33 -7.95 -0.15
CA ALA A 81 9.78 -9.18 -0.80
C ALA A 81 11.28 -9.14 -1.12
N ALA A 82 11.79 -7.99 -1.56
CA ALA A 82 13.20 -7.79 -1.84
C ALA A 82 14.05 -7.71 -0.55
N ARG A 83 13.49 -7.22 0.56
CA ARG A 83 14.19 -7.25 1.86
C ARG A 83 14.34 -8.66 2.42
N GLN A 84 13.33 -9.50 2.23
CA GLN A 84 13.30 -10.87 2.78
C GLN A 84 14.13 -11.87 1.99
N ALA A 85 14.22 -11.69 0.67
CA ALA A 85 14.82 -12.69 -0.19
C ALA A 85 16.36 -12.61 -0.22
N ALA A 86 17.00 -13.78 -0.06
CA ALA A 86 18.45 -13.88 -0.05
C ALA A 86 19.12 -13.67 -1.44
N ASN A 87 18.34 -13.75 -2.53
CA ASN A 87 18.81 -13.59 -3.91
C ASN A 87 18.35 -12.27 -4.58
N THR A 88 18.10 -11.24 -3.80
CA THR A 88 17.65 -9.92 -4.28
C THR A 88 18.67 -9.24 -5.19
N ASP A 89 19.95 -9.53 -5.01
CA ASP A 89 21.05 -9.05 -5.85
C ASP A 89 20.87 -9.48 -7.33
N ILE A 90 20.35 -10.67 -7.59
CA ILE A 90 20.01 -11.15 -8.94
C ILE A 90 18.94 -10.27 -9.58
N LEU A 91 17.88 -9.95 -8.83
CA LEU A 91 16.81 -9.06 -9.31
C LEU A 91 17.35 -7.65 -9.63
N ILE A 92 18.18 -7.08 -8.74
CA ILE A 92 18.78 -5.75 -8.93
C ILE A 92 19.68 -5.73 -10.16
N ALA A 93 20.56 -6.71 -10.31
CA ALA A 93 21.45 -6.82 -11.45
C ALA A 93 20.68 -6.94 -12.78
N ARG A 94 19.64 -7.78 -12.82
CA ARG A 94 18.79 -7.95 -14.00
C ARG A 94 17.94 -6.70 -14.30
N ALA A 95 17.40 -6.03 -13.28
CA ALA A 95 16.65 -4.78 -13.46
C ALA A 95 17.54 -3.71 -14.13
N GLN A 96 18.78 -3.56 -13.65
CA GLN A 96 19.75 -2.65 -14.24
C GLN A 96 20.17 -3.08 -15.64
N GLY A 97 20.55 -4.34 -15.84
CA GLY A 97 21.11 -4.85 -17.11
C GLY A 97 20.07 -4.98 -18.23
N GLU A 98 18.83 -5.38 -17.90
CA GLU A 98 17.82 -5.69 -18.91
C GLU A 98 16.78 -4.58 -19.10
N ALA A 99 16.52 -3.76 -18.07
CA ALA A 99 15.52 -2.67 -18.12
C ALA A 99 16.14 -1.27 -17.93
N GLY A 100 17.42 -1.16 -17.59
CA GLY A 100 18.05 0.12 -17.27
C GLY A 100 17.50 0.81 -16.02
N ILE A 101 16.86 0.05 -15.12
CA ILE A 101 16.23 0.57 -13.90
C ILE A 101 17.14 0.26 -12.70
N ALA A 102 17.68 1.31 -12.07
CA ALA A 102 18.43 1.21 -10.82
C ALA A 102 17.46 1.05 -9.64
N LEU A 103 17.19 -0.20 -9.23
CA LEU A 103 16.35 -0.48 -8.07
C LEU A 103 17.14 -0.31 -6.77
N GLN A 104 16.52 0.40 -5.82
CA GLN A 104 17.02 0.54 -4.45
C GLN A 104 16.09 -0.19 -3.47
N VAL A 105 16.63 -1.13 -2.69
CA VAL A 105 15.89 -1.73 -1.58
C VAL A 105 15.85 -0.74 -0.43
N ILE A 106 14.65 -0.32 -0.03
CA ILE A 106 14.47 0.63 1.08
C ILE A 106 14.11 -0.09 2.37
N SER A 107 14.51 0.51 3.50
CA SER A 107 14.12 0.00 4.81
C SER A 107 12.61 0.12 5.04
N ALA A 108 12.08 -0.70 5.95
CA ALA A 108 10.67 -0.66 6.35
C ALA A 108 10.28 0.71 6.96
N GLU A 109 11.19 1.35 7.69
CA GLU A 109 10.99 2.69 8.23
C GLU A 109 10.86 3.73 7.11
N LYS A 110 11.75 3.68 6.12
CA LYS A 110 11.70 4.60 4.95
C LYS A 110 10.44 4.41 4.14
N GLU A 111 9.99 3.15 3.97
CA GLU A 111 8.73 2.82 3.29
C GLU A 111 7.53 3.45 4.01
N ALA A 112 7.44 3.27 5.35
CA ALA A 112 6.40 3.85 6.17
C ALA A 112 6.39 5.39 6.14
N ASP A 113 7.56 6.02 6.20
CA ASP A 113 7.69 7.49 6.13
C ASP A 113 7.24 8.04 4.77
N LEU A 114 7.63 7.38 3.68
CA LEU A 114 7.21 7.79 2.33
C LEU A 114 5.71 7.58 2.11
N ALA A 115 5.16 6.45 2.57
CA ALA A 115 3.72 6.18 2.47
C ALA A 115 2.92 7.24 3.25
N ALA A 116 3.35 7.58 4.46
CA ALA A 116 2.73 8.63 5.27
C ALA A 116 2.85 10.02 4.61
N LEU A 117 4.01 10.36 4.05
CA LEU A 117 4.23 11.60 3.30
C LEU A 117 3.28 11.69 2.09
N GLY A 118 3.07 10.59 1.38
CA GLY A 118 2.13 10.51 0.26
C GLY A 118 0.68 10.72 0.67
N CYS A 119 0.31 10.24 1.84
CA CYS A 119 -1.05 10.34 2.39
C CYS A 119 -1.32 11.66 3.15
N ALA A 120 -0.30 12.38 3.61
CA ALA A 120 -0.42 13.55 4.47
C ALA A 120 -1.43 14.62 4.03
N PRO A 121 -1.60 14.98 2.74
CA PRO A 121 -2.62 15.93 2.30
C PRO A 121 -4.06 15.47 2.52
N LEU A 122 -4.25 14.20 2.78
CA LEU A 122 -5.57 13.66 3.12
C LEU A 122 -5.87 13.67 4.63
N ILE A 123 -4.97 14.16 5.47
CA ILE A 123 -5.30 14.43 6.87
C ILE A 123 -6.24 15.63 6.90
N GLY A 124 -7.51 15.39 7.21
CA GLY A 124 -8.56 16.40 7.09
C GLY A 124 -8.30 17.61 8.01
N GLY A 125 -8.50 18.82 7.49
CA GLY A 125 -8.18 20.07 8.21
C GLY A 125 -8.93 20.27 9.52
N LYS A 126 -10.07 19.59 9.74
CA LYS A 126 -10.81 19.59 10.99
C LYS A 126 -10.25 18.62 12.05
N TYR A 127 -9.31 17.75 11.67
CA TYR A 127 -8.69 16.78 12.54
C TYR A 127 -7.27 17.22 12.90
N GLN A 128 -6.84 16.86 14.10
CA GLN A 128 -5.50 17.16 14.59
C GLN A 128 -4.46 16.16 14.06
N GLY A 129 -4.91 15.02 13.54
CA GLY A 129 -4.02 14.00 13.05
C GLY A 129 -4.74 12.82 12.40
N ALA A 130 -3.97 11.79 12.10
CA ALA A 130 -4.49 10.53 11.61
C ALA A 130 -3.60 9.36 12.01
N LEU A 131 -4.21 8.20 12.21
CA LEU A 131 -3.52 6.93 12.17
C LEU A 131 -3.61 6.41 10.74
N ILE A 132 -2.47 6.47 10.05
CA ILE A 132 -2.31 6.02 8.67
C ILE A 132 -1.95 4.54 8.70
N PHE A 133 -2.59 3.73 7.87
CA PHE A 133 -2.21 2.35 7.68
C PHE A 133 -2.18 1.99 6.19
N ASP A 134 -1.11 1.28 5.81
CA ASP A 134 -0.91 0.73 4.46
C ASP A 134 -0.90 -0.80 4.54
N ILE A 135 -1.90 -1.44 3.92
CA ILE A 135 -1.99 -2.91 3.88
C ILE A 135 -1.36 -3.38 2.57
N GLY A 136 -0.04 -3.61 2.60
CA GLY A 136 0.74 -4.06 1.46
C GLY A 136 0.61 -5.56 1.17
N GLY A 137 1.40 -6.04 0.21
CA GLY A 137 1.45 -7.46 -0.14
C GLY A 137 2.18 -8.31 0.90
N GLY A 138 3.33 -7.84 1.36
CA GLY A 138 4.21 -8.55 2.31
C GLY A 138 4.32 -7.89 3.68
N SER A 139 3.98 -6.61 3.80
CA SER A 139 4.04 -5.84 5.04
C SER A 139 2.78 -5.02 5.28
N THR A 140 2.61 -4.56 6.52
CA THR A 140 1.59 -3.59 6.91
C THR A 140 2.24 -2.51 7.76
N GLU A 141 2.14 -1.27 7.30
CA GLU A 141 2.67 -0.09 7.97
C GLU A 141 1.58 0.57 8.80
N ILE A 142 1.93 1.00 10.01
CA ILE A 142 1.10 1.84 10.89
C ILE A 142 1.91 3.08 11.24
N VAL A 143 1.40 4.25 10.86
CA VAL A 143 2.04 5.54 11.14
C VAL A 143 1.02 6.47 11.80
N TRP A 144 1.35 6.97 12.98
CA TRP A 144 0.53 7.98 13.64
C TRP A 144 1.17 9.35 13.48
N GLN A 145 0.43 10.24 12.83
CA GLN A 145 0.79 11.64 12.67
C GLN A 145 -0.20 12.53 13.42
N HIS A 146 0.34 13.51 14.13
CA HIS A 146 -0.41 14.47 14.91
C HIS A 146 0.12 15.89 14.65
N ARG A 147 -0.77 16.89 14.71
CA ARG A 147 -0.43 18.31 14.52
C ARG A 147 -0.07 18.92 15.87
N ASP A 148 1.21 19.29 16.02
CA ASP A 148 1.74 19.99 17.19
C ASP A 148 2.14 21.40 16.74
N ASP A 149 1.62 22.42 17.42
CA ASP A 149 1.91 23.84 17.13
C ASP A 149 1.76 24.21 15.64
N GLY A 150 0.78 23.60 14.97
CA GLY A 150 0.50 23.83 13.55
C GLY A 150 1.27 22.94 12.59
N GLU A 151 2.31 22.27 13.04
CA GLU A 151 3.13 21.36 12.22
C GLU A 151 2.72 19.90 12.39
N MET A 152 2.71 19.16 11.29
CA MET A 152 2.45 17.72 11.31
C MET A 152 3.71 16.97 11.74
N ARG A 153 3.62 16.21 12.85
CA ARG A 153 4.72 15.42 13.41
C ARG A 153 4.38 13.95 13.48
N LYS A 154 5.36 13.11 13.18
CA LYS A 154 5.27 11.66 13.36
C LYS A 154 5.42 11.34 14.86
N ARG A 155 4.37 10.79 15.45
CA ARG A 155 4.33 10.31 16.84
C ARG A 155 4.76 8.85 16.96
N PHE A 156 4.44 8.06 15.95
CA PHE A 156 4.76 6.64 15.92
C PHE A 156 4.85 6.15 14.47
N ALA A 157 5.73 5.19 14.22
CA ALA A 157 5.75 4.41 12.99
C ALA A 157 6.22 2.98 13.30
N ALA A 158 5.59 2.02 12.65
CA ALA A 158 6.01 0.64 12.64
C ALA A 158 5.61 -0.01 11.31
N SER A 159 6.41 -0.98 10.88
CA SER A 159 6.06 -1.92 9.81
C SER A 159 6.09 -3.33 10.39
N LEU A 160 5.05 -4.09 10.11
CA LEU A 160 4.99 -5.52 10.44
C LEU A 160 5.19 -6.31 9.15
N PRO A 161 6.06 -7.34 9.15
CA PRO A 161 6.28 -8.21 7.99
C PRO A 161 5.12 -9.17 7.79
N VAL A 162 3.92 -8.63 7.61
CA VAL A 162 2.68 -9.34 7.28
C VAL A 162 1.81 -8.46 6.40
N GLY A 163 1.49 -8.95 5.23
CA GLY A 163 0.60 -8.31 4.26
C GLY A 163 -0.36 -9.33 3.66
N VAL A 164 -1.11 -8.94 2.64
CA VAL A 164 -2.18 -9.79 2.10
C VAL A 164 -1.66 -11.07 1.46
N VAL A 165 -0.49 -11.03 0.81
CA VAL A 165 0.11 -12.21 0.16
C VAL A 165 0.68 -13.14 1.23
N SER A 166 1.56 -12.65 2.09
CA SER A 166 2.21 -13.46 3.12
C SER A 166 1.20 -14.07 4.10
N LEU A 167 0.11 -13.35 4.44
CA LEU A 167 -0.95 -13.87 5.28
C LEU A 167 -1.75 -14.96 4.56
N ALA A 168 -2.13 -14.74 3.28
CA ALA A 168 -2.86 -15.73 2.50
C ALA A 168 -2.04 -17.02 2.32
N GLU A 169 -0.75 -16.92 2.01
CA GLU A 169 0.16 -18.06 1.87
C GLU A 169 0.32 -18.83 3.17
N ALA A 170 0.49 -18.15 4.32
CA ALA A 170 0.64 -18.78 5.63
C ALA A 170 -0.57 -19.64 6.03
N TYR A 171 -1.76 -19.32 5.52
CA TYR A 171 -3.00 -20.06 5.81
C TYR A 171 -3.43 -20.97 4.66
N GLY A 172 -2.83 -20.87 3.48
CA GLY A 172 -3.13 -21.66 2.30
C GLY A 172 -4.61 -21.65 1.92
N GLU A 173 -5.19 -22.80 1.58
CA GLU A 173 -6.61 -22.89 1.19
C GLU A 173 -7.57 -22.43 2.30
N LYS A 174 -7.18 -22.55 3.58
CA LYS A 174 -7.99 -22.09 4.71
C LYS A 174 -8.21 -20.57 4.67
N ALA A 175 -7.27 -19.79 4.10
CA ALA A 175 -7.41 -18.35 3.96
C ALA A 175 -8.65 -17.92 3.15
N GLN A 176 -9.21 -18.84 2.35
CA GLN A 176 -10.35 -18.59 1.46
C GLN A 176 -11.71 -18.97 2.10
N SER A 177 -11.74 -19.21 3.40
CA SER A 177 -12.96 -19.61 4.14
C SER A 177 -13.30 -18.62 5.26
N ARG A 178 -14.55 -18.62 5.70
CA ARG A 178 -15.00 -17.83 6.87
C ARG A 178 -14.21 -18.19 8.13
N ALA A 179 -13.99 -19.46 8.39
CA ALA A 179 -13.22 -19.90 9.56
C ALA A 179 -11.77 -19.43 9.49
N GLY A 180 -11.16 -19.51 8.29
CA GLY A 180 -9.82 -18.98 8.06
C GLY A 180 -9.76 -17.46 8.22
N PHE A 181 -10.75 -16.72 7.74
CA PHE A 181 -10.85 -15.28 7.97
C PHE A 181 -10.83 -14.94 9.46
N GLU A 182 -11.64 -15.61 10.29
CA GLU A 182 -11.65 -15.35 11.74
C GLU A 182 -10.30 -15.70 12.38
N THR A 183 -9.69 -16.83 12.00
CA THR A 183 -8.37 -17.20 12.52
C THR A 183 -7.29 -16.18 12.13
N MET A 184 -7.30 -15.73 10.87
CA MET A 184 -6.40 -14.66 10.41
C MET A 184 -6.64 -13.36 11.18
N ARG A 185 -7.89 -12.96 11.38
CA ARG A 185 -8.25 -11.75 12.13
C ARG A 185 -7.74 -11.80 13.58
N GLU A 186 -7.93 -12.92 14.26
CA GLU A 186 -7.42 -13.12 15.63
C GLU A 186 -5.90 -13.07 15.69
N ALA A 187 -5.21 -13.70 14.74
CA ALA A 187 -3.76 -13.64 14.65
C ALA A 187 -3.28 -12.19 14.42
N MET A 188 -4.00 -11.41 13.60
CA MET A 188 -3.65 -10.00 13.38
C MET A 188 -3.93 -9.14 14.60
N LEU A 189 -5.01 -9.37 15.33
CA LEU A 189 -5.25 -8.69 16.61
C LEU A 189 -4.09 -8.90 17.58
N ALA A 190 -3.62 -10.13 17.74
CA ALA A 190 -2.47 -10.43 18.59
C ALA A 190 -1.17 -9.74 18.13
N ARG A 191 -0.92 -9.73 16.81
CA ARG A 191 0.28 -9.08 16.25
C ARG A 191 0.27 -7.56 16.35
N PHE A 192 -0.90 -6.91 16.22
CA PHE A 192 -1.03 -5.46 16.31
C PHE A 192 -1.19 -4.95 17.75
N ALA A 193 -1.55 -5.77 18.72
CA ALA A 193 -1.77 -5.35 20.11
C ALA A 193 -0.59 -4.56 20.71
N PRO A 194 0.68 -4.98 20.52
CA PRO A 194 1.82 -4.20 21.03
C PRO A 194 1.95 -2.80 20.39
N LEU A 195 1.48 -2.62 19.16
CA LEU A 195 1.47 -1.31 18.49
C LEU A 195 0.36 -0.42 19.06
N ARG A 196 -0.79 -1.01 19.41
CA ARG A 196 -1.87 -0.28 20.08
C ARG A 196 -1.43 0.27 21.43
N GLU A 197 -0.64 -0.49 22.19
CA GLU A 197 -0.06 -0.02 23.44
C GLU A 197 0.85 1.19 23.25
N LYS A 198 1.65 1.22 22.17
CA LYS A 198 2.54 2.35 21.84
C LYS A 198 1.80 3.57 21.29
N THR A 199 0.54 3.42 20.91
CA THR A 199 -0.33 4.48 20.35
C THR A 199 -1.52 4.79 21.25
N GLN A 200 -1.40 4.62 22.57
CA GLN A 200 -2.50 4.84 23.54
C GLN A 200 -3.07 6.26 23.49
N GLY A 201 -2.26 7.25 23.08
CA GLY A 201 -2.69 8.64 22.93
C GLY A 201 -3.53 8.94 21.70
N PHE A 202 -3.75 7.97 20.78
CA PHE A 202 -4.64 8.16 19.63
C PHE A 202 -6.08 8.42 20.11
N ASP A 203 -6.62 9.59 19.73
CA ASP A 203 -7.94 10.07 20.12
C ASP A 203 -8.85 10.21 18.90
N ALA A 204 -9.76 9.27 18.73
CA ALA A 204 -10.70 9.24 17.60
C ALA A 204 -11.72 10.40 17.57
N ALA A 205 -11.81 11.22 18.63
CA ALA A 205 -12.60 12.45 18.62
C ALA A 205 -11.88 13.60 17.89
N ARG A 206 -10.56 13.54 17.84
CA ARG A 206 -9.67 14.58 17.27
C ARG A 206 -8.89 14.11 16.05
N GLU A 207 -8.80 12.81 15.85
CA GLU A 207 -8.01 12.14 14.80
C GLU A 207 -8.89 11.14 14.04
N HIS A 208 -8.46 10.75 12.87
CA HIS A 208 -9.21 9.77 12.08
C HIS A 208 -8.31 8.63 11.58
N LEU A 209 -8.91 7.54 11.15
CA LEU A 209 -8.19 6.52 10.38
C LEU A 209 -7.99 6.99 8.94
N LEU A 210 -6.82 6.72 8.39
CA LEU A 210 -6.48 6.97 6.99
C LEU A 210 -5.87 5.70 6.40
N GLY A 211 -6.66 4.98 5.62
CA GLY A 211 -6.23 3.70 5.05
C GLY A 211 -5.85 3.81 3.58
N THR A 212 -4.78 3.12 3.19
CA THR A 212 -4.32 3.07 1.80
C THR A 212 -4.09 1.65 1.31
N SER A 213 -3.65 1.52 0.06
CA SER A 213 -3.37 0.27 -0.64
C SER A 213 -4.60 -0.48 -1.19
N GLY A 214 -4.33 -1.61 -1.84
CA GLY A 214 -5.30 -2.31 -2.67
C GLY A 214 -6.54 -2.80 -1.93
N THR A 215 -6.39 -3.31 -0.71
CA THR A 215 -7.51 -3.79 0.11
C THR A 215 -8.46 -2.64 0.44
N VAL A 216 -7.92 -1.55 1.00
CA VAL A 216 -8.72 -0.42 1.48
C VAL A 216 -9.44 0.29 0.33
N THR A 217 -8.72 0.52 -0.77
CA THR A 217 -9.31 1.15 -1.97
C THR A 217 -10.38 0.28 -2.63
N THR A 218 -10.24 -1.04 -2.58
CA THR A 218 -11.26 -1.99 -3.06
C THR A 218 -12.51 -1.96 -2.17
N LEU A 219 -12.34 -1.99 -0.84
CA LEU A 219 -13.45 -1.87 0.11
C LEU A 219 -14.22 -0.55 -0.09
N ALA A 220 -13.49 0.56 -0.29
CA ALA A 220 -14.12 1.85 -0.59
C ALA A 220 -14.91 1.83 -1.91
N ALA A 221 -14.35 1.25 -2.98
CA ALA A 221 -15.04 1.13 -4.26
C ALA A 221 -16.33 0.30 -4.14
N LEU A 222 -16.31 -0.77 -3.36
CA LEU A 222 -17.50 -1.59 -3.07
C LEU A 222 -18.54 -0.82 -2.23
N ALA A 223 -18.10 -0.09 -1.20
CA ALA A 223 -18.99 0.74 -0.37
C ALA A 223 -19.65 1.85 -1.19
N LEU A 224 -18.93 2.43 -2.15
CA LEU A 224 -19.44 3.42 -3.11
C LEU A 224 -20.29 2.77 -4.24
N LYS A 225 -20.45 1.44 -4.23
CA LYS A 225 -21.21 0.69 -5.25
C LYS A 225 -20.71 0.97 -6.68
N LEU A 226 -19.41 1.15 -6.85
CA LEU A 226 -18.84 1.42 -8.17
C LEU A 226 -18.84 0.14 -9.02
N PRO A 227 -19.37 0.18 -10.26
CA PRO A 227 -19.37 -0.98 -11.16
C PRO A 227 -17.95 -1.36 -11.61
N ARG A 228 -17.05 -0.38 -11.63
CA ARG A 228 -15.62 -0.51 -11.91
C ARG A 228 -14.84 0.41 -10.99
N TYR A 229 -13.61 0.06 -10.70
CA TYR A 229 -12.72 0.90 -9.93
C TYR A 229 -12.55 2.29 -10.60
N HIS A 230 -12.66 3.35 -9.79
CA HIS A 230 -12.53 4.73 -10.27
C HIS A 230 -11.74 5.56 -9.24
N ARG A 231 -10.46 5.78 -9.52
CA ARG A 231 -9.53 6.47 -8.61
C ARG A 231 -10.07 7.79 -8.05
N ALA A 232 -10.56 8.67 -8.92
CA ALA A 232 -11.03 10.00 -8.51
C ALA A 232 -12.27 9.98 -7.58
N LYS A 233 -12.99 8.85 -7.49
CA LYS A 233 -14.10 8.68 -6.54
C LYS A 233 -13.64 8.03 -5.23
N VAL A 234 -12.57 7.25 -5.28
CA VAL A 234 -12.03 6.50 -4.13
C VAL A 234 -11.04 7.35 -3.36
N ASP A 235 -10.10 8.00 -4.05
CA ASP A 235 -9.07 8.81 -3.41
C ASP A 235 -9.67 10.00 -2.65
N GLY A 236 -9.38 10.06 -1.35
CA GLY A 236 -9.88 11.10 -0.46
C GLY A 236 -11.32 10.88 0.04
N SER A 237 -11.99 9.79 -0.36
CA SER A 237 -13.36 9.51 0.08
C SER A 237 -13.43 9.23 1.59
N TRP A 238 -14.52 9.70 2.22
CA TRP A 238 -14.82 9.47 3.63
C TRP A 238 -15.86 8.37 3.77
N HIS A 239 -15.64 7.49 4.74
CA HIS A 239 -16.53 6.37 5.03
C HIS A 239 -16.81 6.28 6.53
N GLN A 240 -18.02 5.86 6.89
CA GLN A 240 -18.29 5.38 8.25
C GLN A 240 -17.57 4.04 8.43
N THR A 241 -16.70 3.93 9.42
CA THR A 241 -15.94 2.71 9.68
C THR A 241 -16.84 1.50 9.88
N ALA A 242 -17.97 1.69 10.60
CA ALA A 242 -18.97 0.64 10.78
C ALA A 242 -19.55 0.11 9.46
N GLY A 243 -19.71 0.98 8.44
CA GLY A 243 -20.16 0.56 7.11
C GLY A 243 -19.15 -0.32 6.37
N LEU A 244 -17.85 0.00 6.51
CA LEU A 244 -16.78 -0.81 5.92
C LEU A 244 -16.60 -2.15 6.65
N THR A 245 -16.70 -2.17 7.98
CA THR A 245 -16.60 -3.43 8.75
C THR A 245 -17.80 -4.34 8.51
N ALA A 246 -19.01 -3.79 8.36
CA ALA A 246 -20.17 -4.57 7.92
C ALA A 246 -20.01 -5.13 6.49
N LEU A 247 -19.36 -4.40 5.59
CA LEU A 247 -19.01 -4.89 4.27
C LEU A 247 -17.99 -6.04 4.34
N VAL A 248 -16.96 -5.90 5.18
CA VAL A 248 -15.97 -6.95 5.43
C VAL A 248 -16.63 -8.22 5.97
N ASP A 249 -17.56 -8.09 6.91
CA ASP A 249 -18.31 -9.25 7.41
C ASP A 249 -19.07 -9.97 6.29
N ARG A 250 -19.78 -9.22 5.42
CA ARG A 250 -20.46 -9.83 4.26
C ARG A 250 -19.52 -10.54 3.30
N ILE A 251 -18.37 -9.90 2.99
CA ILE A 251 -17.35 -10.47 2.10
C ILE A 251 -16.79 -11.78 2.68
N SER A 252 -16.60 -11.86 3.98
CA SER A 252 -16.03 -13.03 4.66
C SER A 252 -16.90 -14.29 4.59
N HIS A 253 -18.17 -14.15 4.19
CA HIS A 253 -19.09 -15.27 3.93
C HIS A 253 -19.15 -15.69 2.45
N MET A 254 -18.38 -15.03 1.57
CA MET A 254 -18.39 -15.29 0.13
C MET A 254 -17.21 -16.19 -0.26
N ASP A 255 -17.44 -17.04 -1.25
CA ASP A 255 -16.37 -17.82 -1.88
C ASP A 255 -15.55 -16.98 -2.89
N VAL A 256 -14.36 -17.46 -3.26
CA VAL A 256 -13.47 -16.77 -4.20
C VAL A 256 -14.13 -16.55 -5.57
N PRO A 257 -14.89 -17.51 -6.16
CA PRO A 257 -15.63 -17.26 -7.40
C PRO A 257 -16.67 -16.14 -7.29
N ALA A 258 -17.35 -15.99 -6.16
CA ALA A 258 -18.30 -14.91 -5.94
C ALA A 258 -17.59 -13.56 -5.81
N LEU A 259 -16.48 -13.51 -5.07
CA LEU A 259 -15.63 -12.32 -4.96
C LEU A 259 -15.06 -11.90 -6.32
N ALA A 260 -14.59 -12.83 -7.14
CA ALA A 260 -14.04 -12.57 -8.46
C ALA A 260 -15.08 -11.92 -9.44
N ARG A 261 -16.37 -12.22 -9.26
CA ARG A 261 -17.46 -11.60 -10.05
C ARG A 261 -17.78 -10.17 -9.64
N MET A 262 -17.29 -9.70 -8.49
CA MET A 262 -17.48 -8.31 -8.05
C MET A 262 -16.49 -7.41 -8.81
N GLY A 263 -17.01 -6.54 -9.70
CA GLY A 263 -16.18 -5.76 -10.63
C GLY A 263 -15.11 -4.86 -10.01
N ALA A 264 -15.25 -4.50 -8.73
CA ALA A 264 -14.22 -3.74 -8.01
C ALA A 264 -13.09 -4.63 -7.45
N ILE A 265 -13.30 -5.93 -7.26
CA ILE A 265 -12.31 -6.93 -6.80
C ILE A 265 -11.59 -7.51 -8.01
N GLY A 266 -12.35 -8.16 -8.90
CA GLY A 266 -11.84 -8.87 -10.06
C GLY A 266 -11.12 -10.20 -9.72
N PRO A 267 -10.88 -11.05 -10.72
CA PRO A 267 -10.31 -12.39 -10.52
C PRO A 267 -8.87 -12.37 -9.97
N GLU A 268 -8.10 -11.33 -10.30
CA GLU A 268 -6.69 -11.24 -9.93
C GLU A 268 -6.42 -10.95 -8.44
N ARG A 269 -7.47 -10.53 -7.69
CA ARG A 269 -7.38 -10.12 -6.28
C ARG A 269 -8.31 -10.91 -5.34
N ALA A 270 -9.21 -11.71 -5.92
CA ALA A 270 -10.24 -12.40 -5.15
C ALA A 270 -9.65 -13.36 -4.10
N ASP A 271 -8.56 -14.02 -4.43
CA ASP A 271 -7.81 -14.94 -3.57
C ASP A 271 -7.17 -14.24 -2.35
N LEU A 272 -6.86 -12.96 -2.44
CA LEU A 272 -6.23 -12.17 -1.38
C LEU A 272 -7.23 -11.35 -0.56
N MET A 273 -8.50 -11.31 -0.99
CA MET A 273 -9.48 -10.38 -0.41
C MET A 273 -9.79 -10.66 1.06
N LEU A 274 -9.89 -11.94 1.45
CA LEU A 274 -10.17 -12.30 2.84
C LEU A 274 -8.98 -12.01 3.76
N ALA A 275 -7.75 -12.28 3.32
CA ALA A 275 -6.55 -11.96 4.09
C ALA A 275 -6.44 -10.44 4.33
N GLY A 276 -6.60 -9.62 3.28
CA GLY A 276 -6.61 -8.17 3.42
C GLY A 276 -7.74 -7.65 4.31
N SER A 277 -8.93 -8.25 4.20
CA SER A 277 -10.09 -7.93 5.04
C SER A 277 -9.86 -8.29 6.52
N ALA A 278 -9.15 -9.38 6.81
CA ALA A 278 -8.80 -9.76 8.18
C ALA A 278 -7.83 -8.76 8.82
N ILE A 279 -6.80 -8.31 8.08
CA ILE A 279 -5.88 -7.25 8.52
C ILE A 279 -6.67 -5.95 8.79
N PHE A 280 -7.51 -5.54 7.83
CA PHE A 280 -8.34 -4.33 7.97
C PHE A 280 -9.26 -4.39 9.19
N ALA A 281 -9.95 -5.51 9.41
CA ALA A 281 -10.84 -5.71 10.55
C ALA A 281 -10.09 -5.64 11.88
N ALA A 282 -8.89 -6.21 11.97
CA ALA A 282 -8.05 -6.17 13.17
C ALA A 282 -7.62 -4.71 13.48
N ILE A 283 -7.21 -3.95 12.46
CA ILE A 283 -6.85 -2.53 12.62
C ILE A 283 -8.05 -1.72 13.12
N CYS A 284 -9.22 -1.84 12.50
CA CYS A 284 -10.42 -1.12 12.92
C CYS A 284 -10.90 -1.52 14.34
N THR A 285 -10.62 -2.74 14.79
CA THR A 285 -10.92 -3.20 16.15
C THR A 285 -10.00 -2.57 17.18
N LEU A 286 -8.68 -2.51 16.90
CA LEU A 286 -7.68 -1.99 17.82
C LEU A 286 -7.66 -0.46 17.89
N TRP A 287 -7.95 0.21 16.79
CA TRP A 287 -8.07 1.67 16.70
C TRP A 287 -9.50 2.06 16.30
N PRO A 288 -10.47 1.95 17.22
CA PRO A 288 -11.84 2.31 16.91
C PRO A 288 -11.94 3.81 16.58
N SER A 289 -12.48 4.10 15.40
CA SER A 289 -12.75 5.47 14.95
C SER A 289 -14.07 5.47 14.20
N PRO A 290 -14.92 6.49 14.36
CA PRO A 290 -16.20 6.57 13.67
C PRO A 290 -16.04 6.71 12.17
N VAL A 291 -14.93 7.31 11.74
CA VAL A 291 -14.68 7.60 10.33
C VAL A 291 -13.30 7.13 9.86
N LEU A 292 -13.26 6.74 8.62
CA LEU A 292 -12.05 6.37 7.89
C LEU A 292 -12.00 7.15 6.58
N ARG A 293 -10.89 7.78 6.30
CA ARG A 293 -10.59 8.35 4.99
C ARG A 293 -9.77 7.37 4.16
N VAL A 294 -10.06 7.28 2.87
CA VAL A 294 -9.36 6.36 1.98
C VAL A 294 -8.39 7.12 1.09
N ALA A 295 -7.17 6.62 0.99
CA ALA A 295 -6.14 7.12 0.10
C ALA A 295 -5.90 6.13 -1.05
N ASP A 296 -5.96 6.59 -2.29
CA ASP A 296 -5.36 5.90 -3.44
C ASP A 296 -4.05 6.59 -3.84
N ARG A 297 -3.30 6.90 -2.82
CA ARG A 297 -1.94 7.46 -2.84
C ARG A 297 -1.18 6.88 -1.65
N GLY A 298 0.15 6.91 -1.71
CA GLY A 298 1.02 6.32 -0.69
C GLY A 298 2.47 6.48 -1.08
N LEU A 299 3.23 5.37 -1.09
CA LEU A 299 4.67 5.34 -1.32
C LEU A 299 5.12 6.13 -2.55
N ARG A 300 4.48 5.97 -3.72
CA ARG A 300 4.87 6.68 -4.96
C ARG A 300 4.66 8.18 -4.88
N GLU A 301 3.56 8.61 -4.32
CA GLU A 301 3.27 10.02 -4.10
C GLU A 301 4.23 10.63 -3.07
N GLY A 302 4.62 9.86 -2.03
CA GLY A 302 5.65 10.25 -1.08
C GLY A 302 7.02 10.41 -1.72
N ILE A 303 7.41 9.48 -2.58
CA ILE A 303 8.65 9.56 -3.37
C ILE A 303 8.64 10.85 -4.22
N LEU A 304 7.57 11.10 -4.96
CA LEU A 304 7.48 12.30 -5.81
C LEU A 304 7.59 13.61 -5.01
N ARG A 305 7.01 13.64 -3.80
CA ARG A 305 7.12 14.78 -2.90
C ARG A 305 8.53 15.00 -2.40
N GLN A 306 9.17 13.94 -1.91
CA GLN A 306 10.54 14.01 -1.47
C GLN A 306 11.45 14.52 -2.60
N MET A 307 11.34 13.96 -3.81
CA MET A 307 12.12 14.39 -4.96
C MET A 307 11.88 15.86 -5.32
N ARG A 308 10.63 16.32 -5.28
CA ARG A 308 10.28 17.73 -5.53
C ARG A 308 10.95 18.64 -4.50
N ASP A 309 10.83 18.31 -3.22
CA ASP A 309 11.36 19.12 -2.13
C ASP A 309 12.89 19.20 -2.18
N GLU A 310 13.57 18.11 -2.54
CA GLU A 310 15.02 18.07 -2.78
C GLU A 310 15.43 18.97 -3.95
N LEU A 311 14.69 18.96 -5.06
CA LEU A 311 14.96 19.82 -6.22
C LEU A 311 14.69 21.31 -5.92
N MET A 312 13.69 21.60 -5.09
CA MET A 312 13.41 22.99 -4.69
C MET A 312 14.43 23.53 -3.68
N SER A 313 15.01 22.66 -2.86
CA SER A 313 16.03 23.03 -1.86
C SER A 313 17.43 23.19 -2.47
N ASN A 314 17.69 22.53 -3.61
CA ASN A 314 18.95 22.62 -4.37
C ASN A 314 18.64 22.96 -5.85
N PRO A 315 18.26 24.22 -6.16
CA PRO A 315 18.11 24.64 -7.54
C PRO A 315 19.48 24.61 -8.23
N ALA A 316 19.60 23.78 -9.30
CA ALA A 316 20.83 23.63 -10.09
C ALA A 316 21.19 24.92 -10.82
#